data_b45afbb3fb491843e5c867df004f6ac0
#
_entry.id   b45afbb3fb491843e5c867df004f6ac0
#
_cell.length_a   1.000
_cell.length_b   1.000
_cell.length_c   1.000
_cell.angle_alpha   90.00
_cell.angle_beta   90.00
_cell.angle_gamma   90.00
#
_symmetry.space_group_name_H-M   'P 1'
#
loop_
_entity.id
_entity.type
_entity.pdbx_description
1 polymer ?
#
loop_
_entity_poly.entity_id
_entity_poly.type
_entity_poly.pdbx_seq_one_letter_code
_entity_poly.pdbx_strand_id
1 'polypeptide(L)'
;MIKKLIVNADDFGLSEGVCLGILKAHRDGILTSTTCMMNMENIEKYLEMTKAYPNLGLGVHLNITVGKPLTKVSFIDEKGNFKSRDTYKNREAIVLQEELYQEWKAQIEKFIKIIGHKPTHLDSHHHVHLLKSNRDVVLKLAHEYDLPIRQETYLQKDFEPVYFCLLYTSDAADD
;
A
#
# COMPACT_ATOMS: atom_id res chain seq x y z
N MET A 1 -30.64 4.70 6.63
CA MET A 1 -29.20 4.88 6.85
C MET A 1 -28.47 4.21 5.68
N ILE A 2 -27.73 4.94 4.88
CA ILE A 2 -26.98 4.39 3.73
C ILE A 2 -25.71 3.76 4.28
N LYS A 3 -25.55 2.45 4.12
CA LYS A 3 -24.31 1.75 4.42
C LYS A 3 -23.44 1.71 3.17
N LYS A 4 -22.20 2.16 3.26
CA LYS A 4 -21.22 2.06 2.18
C LYS A 4 -20.22 0.96 2.52
N LEU A 5 -19.88 0.11 1.54
CA LEU A 5 -18.89 -0.95 1.67
C LEU A 5 -17.71 -0.63 0.73
N ILE A 6 -16.51 -0.66 1.29
CA ILE A 6 -15.27 -0.64 0.50
C ILE A 6 -14.72 -2.06 0.47
N VAL A 7 -14.52 -2.58 -0.74
CA VAL A 7 -13.83 -3.86 -0.97
C VAL A 7 -12.53 -3.53 -1.67
N ASN A 8 -11.40 -3.70 -0.97
CA ASN A 8 -10.06 -3.41 -1.47
C ASN A 8 -9.31 -4.70 -1.81
N ALA A 9 -8.60 -4.72 -2.91
CA ALA A 9 -7.60 -5.72 -3.21
C ALA A 9 -6.22 -5.13 -3.05
N ASP A 10 -5.37 -5.79 -2.29
CA ASP A 10 -3.98 -5.42 -2.05
C ASP A 10 -3.08 -5.87 -3.22
N ASP A 11 -1.82 -5.41 -3.24
CA ASP A 11 -0.73 -5.93 -4.07
C ASP A 11 -0.85 -5.70 -5.59
N PHE A 12 -1.57 -4.67 -6.02
CA PHE A 12 -1.55 -4.29 -7.44
C PHE A 12 -0.13 -3.89 -7.85
N GLY A 13 0.42 -4.58 -8.85
CA GLY A 13 1.79 -4.39 -9.29
C GLY A 13 2.73 -5.54 -8.91
N LEU A 14 2.35 -6.44 -8.00
CA LEU A 14 3.18 -7.55 -7.58
C LEU A 14 3.51 -8.49 -8.75
N SER A 15 2.51 -8.80 -9.57
CA SER A 15 2.66 -9.57 -10.81
C SER A 15 1.55 -9.24 -11.80
N GLU A 16 1.74 -9.62 -13.07
CA GLU A 16 0.71 -9.45 -14.11
C GLU A 16 -0.57 -10.21 -13.77
N GLY A 17 -0.43 -11.45 -13.25
CA GLY A 17 -1.58 -12.27 -12.86
C GLY A 17 -2.40 -11.64 -11.74
N VAL A 18 -1.74 -11.07 -10.73
CA VAL A 18 -2.41 -10.34 -9.64
C VAL A 18 -3.15 -9.13 -10.20
N CYS A 19 -2.50 -8.32 -11.04
CA CYS A 19 -3.13 -7.14 -11.64
C CYS A 19 -4.37 -7.51 -12.47
N LEU A 20 -4.27 -8.52 -13.34
CA LEU A 20 -5.39 -8.99 -14.16
C LEU A 20 -6.52 -9.54 -13.30
N GLY A 21 -6.21 -10.28 -12.25
CA GLY A 21 -7.19 -10.79 -11.28
C GLY A 21 -7.96 -9.67 -10.59
N ILE A 22 -7.26 -8.63 -10.14
CA ILE A 22 -7.84 -7.43 -9.50
C ILE A 22 -8.76 -6.68 -10.48
N LEU A 23 -8.29 -6.42 -11.70
CA LEU A 23 -9.10 -5.74 -12.71
C LEU A 23 -10.35 -6.56 -13.08
N LYS A 24 -10.22 -7.88 -13.16
CA LYS A 24 -11.37 -8.77 -13.36
C LYS A 24 -12.34 -8.74 -12.19
N ALA A 25 -11.85 -8.75 -10.96
CA ALA A 25 -12.68 -8.68 -9.76
C ALA A 25 -13.43 -7.33 -9.64
N HIS A 26 -12.84 -6.25 -10.15
CA HIS A 26 -13.54 -4.95 -10.25
C HIS A 26 -14.58 -4.97 -11.36
N ARG A 27 -14.26 -5.49 -12.54
CA ARG A 27 -15.16 -5.49 -13.68
C ARG A 27 -16.38 -6.39 -13.49
N ASP A 28 -16.16 -7.60 -12.97
CA ASP A 28 -17.15 -8.68 -12.93
C ASP A 28 -17.70 -8.94 -11.52
N GLY A 29 -17.09 -8.34 -10.49
CA GLY A 29 -17.39 -8.58 -9.08
C GLY A 29 -17.73 -7.31 -8.30
N ILE A 30 -17.37 -7.30 -7.02
CA ILE A 30 -17.73 -6.24 -6.06
C ILE A 30 -16.54 -5.36 -5.65
N LEU A 31 -15.38 -5.55 -6.24
CA LEU A 31 -14.18 -4.81 -5.89
C LEU A 31 -14.35 -3.32 -6.21
N THR A 32 -14.08 -2.45 -5.24
CA THR A 32 -14.23 -1.00 -5.38
C THR A 32 -12.91 -0.25 -5.40
N SER A 33 -11.84 -0.84 -4.84
CA SER A 33 -10.52 -0.21 -4.78
C SER A 33 -9.39 -1.23 -4.80
N THR A 34 -8.20 -0.77 -5.12
CA THR A 34 -6.95 -1.54 -5.00
C THR A 34 -5.82 -0.64 -4.54
N THR A 35 -4.78 -1.22 -3.93
CA THR A 35 -3.58 -0.50 -3.52
C THR A 35 -2.35 -0.98 -4.28
N CYS A 36 -1.55 -0.02 -4.75
CA CYS A 36 -0.50 -0.19 -5.75
C CYS A 36 0.88 -0.21 -5.09
N MET A 37 1.68 -1.25 -5.39
CA MET A 37 3.06 -1.40 -4.94
C MET A 37 4.00 -0.61 -5.86
N MET A 38 4.26 0.64 -5.53
CA MET A 38 4.94 1.59 -6.42
C MET A 38 6.44 1.31 -6.65
N ASN A 39 7.05 0.47 -5.83
CA ASN A 39 8.44 0.04 -5.99
C ASN A 39 8.63 -1.15 -6.94
N MET A 40 7.55 -1.77 -7.43
CA MET A 40 7.63 -2.92 -8.32
C MET A 40 8.03 -2.51 -9.74
N GLU A 41 8.78 -3.41 -10.41
CA GLU A 41 9.50 -3.12 -11.65
C GLU A 41 8.60 -2.74 -12.83
N ASN A 42 7.45 -3.41 -12.96
CA ASN A 42 6.52 -3.20 -14.07
C ASN A 42 5.28 -2.37 -13.70
N ILE A 43 5.32 -1.67 -12.56
CA ILE A 43 4.14 -0.97 -12.05
C ILE A 43 3.56 0.04 -13.04
N GLU A 44 4.39 0.74 -13.79
CA GLU A 44 3.94 1.72 -14.79
C GLU A 44 3.10 1.06 -15.89
N LYS A 45 3.56 -0.09 -16.41
CA LYS A 45 2.81 -0.89 -17.39
C LYS A 45 1.45 -1.32 -16.83
N TYR A 46 1.41 -1.74 -15.58
CA TYR A 46 0.17 -2.22 -14.96
C TYR A 46 -0.81 -1.07 -14.65
N LEU A 47 -0.30 0.08 -14.23
CA LEU A 47 -1.13 1.25 -13.99
C LEU A 47 -1.78 1.77 -15.28
N GLU A 48 -1.14 1.62 -16.44
CA GLU A 48 -1.73 1.96 -17.72
C GLU A 48 -3.04 1.18 -17.98
N MET A 49 -3.09 -0.08 -17.51
CA MET A 49 -4.29 -0.92 -17.65
C MET A 49 -5.47 -0.40 -16.84
N THR A 50 -5.23 0.35 -15.75
CA THR A 50 -6.31 0.91 -14.91
C THR A 50 -7.09 2.03 -15.59
N LYS A 51 -6.55 2.63 -16.64
CA LYS A 51 -7.25 3.69 -17.41
C LYS A 51 -8.59 3.23 -18.01
N ALA A 52 -8.72 1.92 -18.26
CA ALA A 52 -9.99 1.33 -18.69
C ALA A 52 -11.03 1.22 -17.57
N TYR A 53 -10.66 1.53 -16.32
CA TYR A 53 -11.47 1.32 -15.12
C TYR A 53 -11.54 2.60 -14.25
N PRO A 54 -12.16 3.68 -14.75
CA PRO A 54 -12.14 4.99 -14.08
C PRO A 54 -12.84 5.02 -12.72
N ASN A 55 -13.66 4.01 -12.42
CA ASN A 55 -14.36 3.88 -11.14
C ASN A 55 -13.59 3.04 -10.11
N LEU A 56 -12.44 2.46 -10.46
CA LEU A 56 -11.58 1.74 -9.52
C LEU A 56 -10.80 2.74 -8.68
N GLY A 57 -11.04 2.75 -7.37
CA GLY A 57 -10.23 3.54 -6.44
C GLY A 57 -8.79 3.03 -6.40
N LEU A 58 -7.81 3.92 -6.62
CA LEU A 58 -6.39 3.57 -6.60
C LEU A 58 -5.72 4.18 -5.36
N GLY A 59 -5.26 3.34 -4.45
CA GLY A 59 -4.45 3.70 -3.30
C GLY A 59 -2.96 3.37 -3.49
N VAL A 60 -2.14 3.71 -2.51
CA VAL A 60 -0.73 3.28 -2.45
C VAL A 60 -0.54 2.22 -1.37
N HIS A 61 0.02 1.08 -1.78
CA HIS A 61 0.41 -0.03 -0.92
C HIS A 61 1.86 0.17 -0.49
N LEU A 62 2.06 0.89 0.62
CA LEU A 62 3.38 1.23 1.14
C LEU A 62 4.15 -0.05 1.47
N ASN A 63 5.37 -0.16 0.96
CA ASN A 63 6.14 -1.39 1.03
C ASN A 63 7.58 -1.14 1.50
N ILE A 64 8.08 -2.05 2.35
CA ILE A 64 9.48 -2.13 2.80
C ILE A 64 9.95 -3.59 2.96
N THR A 65 9.23 -4.55 2.40
CA THR A 65 9.46 -5.98 2.65
C THR A 65 9.64 -6.81 1.40
N VAL A 66 9.35 -6.25 0.21
CA VAL A 66 9.44 -6.95 -1.08
C VAL A 66 10.02 -6.04 -2.16
N GLY A 67 10.90 -6.59 -2.99
CA GLY A 67 11.51 -5.86 -4.10
C GLY A 67 12.56 -4.83 -3.66
N LYS A 68 12.91 -3.91 -4.55
CA LYS A 68 13.94 -2.88 -4.32
C LYS A 68 13.32 -1.57 -3.85
N PRO A 69 14.00 -0.81 -2.97
CA PRO A 69 13.58 0.54 -2.60
C PRO A 69 13.69 1.50 -3.78
N LEU A 70 12.93 2.59 -3.72
CA LEU A 70 13.04 3.72 -4.64
C LEU A 70 14.13 4.72 -4.21
N THR A 71 14.50 4.70 -2.94
CA THR A 71 15.48 5.61 -2.33
C THR A 71 16.64 4.83 -1.70
N LYS A 72 17.63 5.55 -1.17
CA LYS A 72 18.71 4.93 -0.39
C LYS A 72 18.23 4.68 1.02
N VAL A 73 18.20 3.42 1.43
CA VAL A 73 17.80 2.98 2.77
C VAL A 73 18.75 1.93 3.31
N SER A 74 18.86 1.84 4.63
CA SER A 74 19.74 0.88 5.33
C SER A 74 19.10 -0.50 5.55
N PHE A 75 17.77 -0.60 5.44
CA PHE A 75 17.02 -1.83 5.71
C PHE A 75 16.84 -2.71 4.45
N ILE A 76 17.97 -2.97 3.79
CA ILE A 76 18.09 -3.83 2.61
C ILE A 76 19.00 -5.03 2.89
N ASP A 77 18.86 -6.06 2.07
CA ASP A 77 19.72 -7.23 2.03
C ASP A 77 20.98 -6.97 1.17
N GLU A 78 21.88 -7.96 1.10
CA GLU A 78 23.12 -7.88 0.29
C GLU A 78 22.87 -7.74 -1.22
N LYS A 79 21.65 -8.07 -1.69
CA LYS A 79 21.24 -7.94 -3.10
C LYS A 79 20.56 -6.59 -3.38
N GLY A 80 20.43 -5.75 -2.36
CA GLY A 80 19.78 -4.45 -2.47
C GLY A 80 18.26 -4.50 -2.47
N ASN A 81 17.64 -5.62 -2.08
CA ASN A 81 16.21 -5.72 -1.88
C ASN A 81 15.85 -5.36 -0.43
N PHE A 82 14.62 -4.97 -0.20
CA PHE A 82 14.10 -4.86 1.16
C PHE A 82 14.29 -6.16 1.94
N LYS A 83 14.59 -6.06 3.22
CA LYS A 83 14.63 -7.22 4.13
C LYS A 83 13.25 -7.84 4.24
N SER A 84 13.21 -9.16 4.45
CA SER A 84 11.95 -9.89 4.57
C SER A 84 11.12 -9.47 5.78
N ARG A 85 9.81 -9.73 5.75
CA ARG A 85 8.87 -9.51 6.85
C ARG A 85 9.37 -10.08 8.19
N ASP A 86 9.98 -11.27 8.18
CA ASP A 86 10.42 -11.96 9.39
C ASP A 86 11.55 -11.21 10.10
N THR A 87 12.41 -10.53 9.37
CA THR A 87 13.44 -9.66 9.94
C THR A 87 12.84 -8.57 10.82
N TYR A 88 11.69 -8.01 10.42
CA TYR A 88 10.99 -6.98 11.21
C TYR A 88 10.25 -7.57 12.40
N LYS A 89 9.64 -8.76 12.26
CA LYS A 89 8.97 -9.46 13.36
C LYS A 89 9.95 -9.79 14.49
N ASN A 90 11.15 -10.21 14.12
CA ASN A 90 12.20 -10.60 15.07
C ASN A 90 12.99 -9.40 15.64
N ARG A 91 12.64 -8.16 15.25
CA ARG A 91 13.34 -6.92 15.64
C ARG A 91 14.82 -6.89 15.23
N GLU A 92 15.18 -7.64 14.20
CA GLU A 92 16.54 -7.69 13.66
C GLU A 92 16.86 -6.53 12.71
N ALA A 93 15.83 -5.88 12.18
CA ALA A 93 15.99 -4.71 11.35
C ALA A 93 15.62 -3.44 12.12
N ILE A 94 16.56 -2.52 12.18
CA ILE A 94 16.29 -1.15 12.61
C ILE A 94 15.89 -0.36 11.37
N VAL A 95 14.69 0.22 11.40
CA VAL A 95 14.21 1.13 10.36
C VAL A 95 14.38 2.55 10.87
N LEU A 96 15.27 3.31 10.22
CA LEU A 96 15.45 4.72 10.55
C LEU A 96 14.24 5.49 10.02
N GLN A 97 13.58 6.23 10.89
CA GLN A 97 12.33 6.94 10.55
C GLN A 97 12.49 7.93 9.39
N GLU A 98 13.64 8.59 9.29
CA GLU A 98 13.90 9.50 8.19
C GLU A 98 14.03 8.76 6.85
N GLU A 99 14.74 7.63 6.81
CA GLU A 99 14.84 6.80 5.61
C GLU A 99 13.47 6.22 5.20
N LEU A 100 12.68 5.77 6.18
CA LEU A 100 11.34 5.28 5.97
C LEU A 100 10.42 6.37 5.40
N TYR A 101 10.50 7.58 5.96
CA TYR A 101 9.74 8.71 5.47
C TYR A 101 10.08 9.04 4.02
N GLN A 102 11.36 9.10 3.68
CA GLN A 102 11.80 9.39 2.30
C GLN A 102 11.36 8.29 1.33
N GLU A 103 11.46 7.04 1.73
CA GLU A 103 11.05 5.90 0.89
C GLU A 103 9.53 5.90 0.64
N TRP A 104 8.73 5.99 1.68
CA TRP A 104 7.28 6.00 1.52
C TRP A 104 6.77 7.26 0.81
N LYS A 105 7.42 8.40 1.05
CA LYS A 105 7.15 9.62 0.29
C LYS A 105 7.44 9.41 -1.20
N ALA A 106 8.58 8.82 -1.55
CA ALA A 106 8.92 8.53 -2.94
C ALA A 106 7.91 7.58 -3.60
N GLN A 107 7.37 6.59 -2.87
CA GLN A 107 6.31 5.72 -3.38
C GLN A 107 5.03 6.50 -3.67
N ILE A 108 4.60 7.38 -2.76
CA ILE A 108 3.42 8.24 -2.97
C ILE A 108 3.65 9.20 -4.15
N GLU A 109 4.79 9.84 -4.22
CA GLU A 109 5.11 10.80 -5.29
C GLU A 109 5.23 10.13 -6.66
N LYS A 110 5.79 8.91 -6.72
CA LYS A 110 5.81 8.11 -7.95
C LYS A 110 4.39 7.81 -8.44
N PHE A 111 3.48 7.46 -7.54
CA PHE A 111 2.07 7.28 -7.88
C PHE A 111 1.48 8.54 -8.47
N ILE A 112 1.61 9.68 -7.78
CA ILE A 112 1.08 10.98 -8.22
C ILE A 112 1.65 11.36 -9.59
N LYS A 113 2.95 11.15 -9.80
CA LYS A 113 3.61 11.44 -11.08
C LYS A 113 3.05 10.63 -12.25
N ILE A 114 2.75 9.34 -12.02
CA ILE A 114 2.27 8.45 -13.09
C ILE A 114 0.77 8.64 -13.35
N ILE A 115 -0.02 8.74 -12.28
CA ILE A 115 -1.49 8.81 -12.37
C ILE A 115 -1.98 10.24 -12.61
N GLY A 116 -1.23 11.26 -12.16
CA GLY A 116 -1.59 12.67 -12.33
C GLY A 116 -2.49 13.24 -11.22
N HIS A 117 -2.85 12.44 -10.20
CA HIS A 117 -3.61 12.89 -9.02
C HIS A 117 -3.20 12.11 -7.77
N LYS A 118 -3.66 12.55 -6.59
CA LYS A 118 -3.42 11.86 -5.33
C LYS A 118 -4.05 10.46 -5.31
N PRO A 119 -3.45 9.49 -4.60
CA PRO A 119 -4.11 8.21 -4.33
C PRO A 119 -5.37 8.42 -3.48
N THR A 120 -6.27 7.46 -3.52
CA THR A 120 -7.51 7.51 -2.73
C THR A 120 -7.29 7.23 -1.25
N HIS A 121 -6.28 6.45 -0.91
CA HIS A 121 -5.94 6.06 0.46
C HIS A 121 -4.54 5.43 0.53
N LEU A 122 -4.08 5.20 1.75
CA LEU A 122 -2.84 4.49 2.06
C LEU A 122 -3.15 3.21 2.84
N ASP A 123 -2.39 2.19 2.56
CA ASP A 123 -2.22 1.00 3.39
C ASP A 123 -0.79 0.46 3.22
N SER A 124 -0.49 -0.78 3.60
CA SER A 124 0.85 -1.30 3.37
C SER A 124 0.91 -2.82 3.26
N HIS A 125 1.86 -3.28 2.49
CA HIS A 125 2.22 -4.70 2.37
C HIS A 125 2.66 -5.22 3.74
N HIS A 126 2.14 -6.40 4.12
CA HIS A 126 2.38 -7.02 5.42
C HIS A 126 2.00 -6.13 6.64
N HIS A 127 1.12 -5.16 6.46
CA HIS A 127 0.66 -4.23 7.50
C HIS A 127 1.81 -3.49 8.23
N VAL A 128 2.93 -3.25 7.55
CA VAL A 128 4.11 -2.61 8.15
C VAL A 128 3.84 -1.19 8.67
N HIS A 129 2.81 -0.51 8.19
CA HIS A 129 2.38 0.79 8.70
C HIS A 129 1.83 0.74 10.12
N LEU A 130 1.34 -0.44 10.57
CA LEU A 130 0.81 -0.63 11.94
C LEU A 130 1.91 -0.93 12.96
N LEU A 131 3.14 -1.19 12.52
CA LEU A 131 4.25 -1.36 13.44
C LEU A 131 4.49 -0.07 14.22
N LYS A 132 4.63 -0.19 15.55
CA LYS A 132 4.77 0.97 16.45
C LYS A 132 5.87 1.95 15.99
N SER A 133 6.99 1.42 15.48
CA SER A 133 8.11 2.21 14.97
C SER A 133 7.79 2.99 13.69
N ASN A 134 6.83 2.55 12.90
CA ASN A 134 6.55 3.09 11.56
C ASN A 134 5.33 3.99 11.54
N ARG A 135 4.52 3.89 12.59
CA ARG A 135 3.23 4.55 12.69
C ARG A 135 3.31 6.07 12.56
N ASP A 136 4.23 6.70 13.26
CA ASP A 136 4.36 8.16 13.23
C ASP A 136 4.73 8.67 11.83
N VAL A 137 5.49 7.87 11.08
CA VAL A 137 5.89 8.19 9.71
C VAL A 137 4.68 8.14 8.76
N VAL A 138 3.87 7.08 8.84
CA VAL A 138 2.69 6.99 7.96
C VAL A 138 1.66 8.04 8.30
N LEU A 139 1.48 8.37 9.59
CA LEU A 139 0.58 9.43 10.03
C LEU A 139 1.02 10.81 9.51
N LYS A 140 2.32 11.10 9.58
CA LYS A 140 2.89 12.33 9.03
C LYS A 140 2.63 12.45 7.53
N LEU A 141 2.88 11.38 6.76
CA LEU A 141 2.63 11.37 5.33
C LEU A 141 1.14 11.48 4.99
N ALA A 142 0.28 10.76 5.71
CA ALA A 142 -1.16 10.86 5.51
C ALA A 142 -1.69 12.28 5.73
N HIS A 143 -1.17 12.96 6.76
CA HIS A 143 -1.51 14.35 7.02
C HIS A 143 -0.94 15.29 5.93
N GLU A 144 0.32 15.09 5.51
CA GLU A 144 0.97 15.91 4.48
C GLU A 144 0.21 15.85 3.14
N TYR A 145 -0.26 14.67 2.77
CA TYR A 145 -0.98 14.45 1.51
C TYR A 145 -2.50 14.50 1.63
N ASP A 146 -3.03 14.67 2.85
CA ASP A 146 -4.48 14.63 3.15
C ASP A 146 -5.11 13.33 2.64
N LEU A 147 -4.62 12.19 3.16
CA LEU A 147 -5.01 10.84 2.74
C LEU A 147 -5.51 10.02 3.93
N PRO A 148 -6.62 9.29 3.77
CA PRO A 148 -7.05 8.30 4.75
C PRO A 148 -6.09 7.10 4.75
N ILE A 149 -5.98 6.44 5.91
CA ILE A 149 -5.19 5.23 6.10
C ILE A 149 -6.09 4.09 6.55
N ARG A 150 -5.84 2.89 6.01
CA ARG A 150 -6.51 1.67 6.47
C ARG A 150 -6.24 1.40 7.95
N GLN A 151 -7.28 1.07 8.72
CA GLN A 151 -7.26 0.72 10.16
C GLN A 151 -6.84 1.86 11.11
N GLU A 152 -6.66 3.09 10.63
CA GLU A 152 -6.33 4.23 11.45
C GLU A 152 -7.56 5.15 11.61
N THR A 153 -8.46 4.76 12.52
CA THR A 153 -9.75 5.46 12.72
C THR A 153 -9.65 6.73 13.56
N TYR A 154 -8.61 6.87 14.37
CA TYR A 154 -8.47 8.01 15.29
C TYR A 154 -7.91 9.29 14.68
N LEU A 155 -7.46 9.26 13.42
CA LEU A 155 -7.11 10.48 12.70
C LEU A 155 -8.32 11.30 12.27
N GLN A 156 -9.49 10.69 12.25
CA GLN A 156 -10.72 11.32 11.84
C GLN A 156 -11.69 11.36 13.03
N LYS A 157 -11.60 12.42 13.83
CA LYS A 157 -12.48 12.62 15.00
C LYS A 157 -13.97 12.62 14.68
N ASP A 158 -14.32 12.75 13.39
CA ASP A 158 -15.70 12.90 12.92
C ASP A 158 -16.23 11.68 12.15
N PHE A 159 -15.49 10.57 12.11
CA PHE A 159 -15.94 9.34 11.44
C PHE A 159 -16.17 8.22 12.45
N GLU A 160 -17.34 7.58 12.36
CA GLU A 160 -17.59 6.32 13.05
C GLU A 160 -16.55 5.28 12.59
N PRO A 161 -16.01 4.46 13.50
CA PRO A 161 -15.00 3.48 13.17
C PRO A 161 -15.52 2.53 12.09
N VAL A 162 -14.80 2.47 10.98
CA VAL A 162 -15.04 1.45 9.96
C VAL A 162 -14.46 0.16 10.50
N TYR A 163 -15.33 -0.76 10.92
CA TYR A 163 -14.89 -2.09 11.33
C TYR A 163 -14.30 -2.82 10.13
N PHE A 164 -13.04 -3.15 10.24
CA PHE A 164 -12.31 -3.93 9.25
C PHE A 164 -12.55 -5.42 9.52
N CYS A 165 -13.13 -6.11 8.56
CA CYS A 165 -13.01 -7.56 8.47
C CYS A 165 -11.86 -7.86 7.51
N LEU A 166 -10.68 -8.18 8.04
CA LEU A 166 -9.69 -8.92 7.29
C LEU A 166 -10.24 -10.34 7.16
N LEU A 167 -10.79 -10.68 6.00
CA LEU A 167 -10.87 -12.07 5.62
C LEU A 167 -9.42 -12.57 5.50
N TYR A 168 -9.08 -13.51 6.34
CA TYR A 168 -7.76 -14.18 6.45
C TYR A 168 -7.46 -15.05 5.22
N THR A 169 -7.65 -14.53 4.04
CA THR A 169 -7.34 -15.23 2.79
C THR A 169 -6.08 -14.71 2.14
N SER A 170 -5.48 -13.65 2.70
CA SER A 170 -4.25 -13.08 2.17
C SER A 170 -3.00 -13.89 2.55
N ASP A 171 -3.06 -14.71 3.59
CA ASP A 171 -1.92 -15.56 3.98
C ASP A 171 -1.75 -16.81 3.08
N ALA A 172 -2.71 -17.11 2.23
CA ALA A 172 -2.63 -18.25 1.30
C ALA A 172 -1.82 -17.95 0.02
N ALA A 173 -1.39 -16.71 -0.17
CA ALA A 173 -0.55 -16.31 -1.31
C ALA A 173 0.94 -16.17 -0.94
N ASP A 174 1.27 -16.35 0.33
CA ASP A 174 2.63 -16.19 0.87
C ASP A 174 3.33 -17.56 1.11
N ASP A 175 2.70 -18.72 0.75
CA ASP A 175 3.30 -20.07 0.78
C ASP A 175 3.82 -20.51 -0.58
#